data_f5d1d0f29b209718b831bbc6083c3122
#
_entry.id   f5d1d0f29b209718b831bbc6083c3122
#
_cell.length_a   1.000
_cell.length_b   1.000
_cell.length_c   1.000
_cell.angle_alpha   90.00
_cell.angle_beta   90.00
_cell.angle_gamma   90.00
#
_symmetry.space_group_name_H-M   'P 1'
#
loop_
_entity.id
_entity.type
_entity.pdbx_description
1 polymer ?
#
loop_
_entity_poly.entity_id
_entity_poly.type
_entity_poly.pdbx_seq_one_letter_code
_entity_poly.pdbx_strand_id
1 'polypeptide(L)'
;MTTHVLALLLAAAGAAPAASPGAPFDAKEGAFKVSVPRGDLSVTAAGVKLTPPMGLTSWAAFKKAGGHTVVMGDTVLLEDQVNPVMSVALDNGLEVTALHNHFFWDTPKVMFMHIGGMGDEAALASAVGKVFAKIKDTSGGKGEVPHADIDPARSTLDPKKIDAILGKTGDFKNGVYKATFGRETKMHGEAMGNTMGVNTWAAFAGSDDNAVVDGDFAMLEPELQGVLKALRGAGINIVAIHQHMSGESPRVLFLHYWGIGSTTSLATGLKRALDGQSK
;
A
#
# COMPACT_ATOMS: atom_id res chain seq x y z
N MET A 1 25.29 15.68 4.06
CA MET A 1 24.61 14.70 4.93
C MET A 1 25.52 14.39 6.10
N THR A 2 24.95 14.44 7.29
CA THR A 2 25.72 14.23 8.52
C THR A 2 25.90 12.75 8.82
N THR A 3 27.00 12.40 9.44
CA THR A 3 27.32 11.03 9.94
C THR A 3 26.20 10.43 10.81
N HIS A 4 25.31 11.25 11.37
CA HIS A 4 24.20 10.82 12.21
C HIS A 4 23.07 10.09 11.43
N VAL A 5 22.78 10.47 10.17
CA VAL A 5 21.77 9.80 9.34
C VAL A 5 22.23 8.39 8.97
N LEU A 6 23.53 8.24 8.66
CA LEU A 6 24.13 6.94 8.40
C LEU A 6 24.06 6.00 9.61
N ALA A 7 24.35 6.55 10.81
CA ALA A 7 24.30 5.77 12.07
C ALA A 7 22.88 5.31 12.41
N LEU A 8 21.87 6.16 12.21
CA LEU A 8 20.46 5.81 12.47
C LEU A 8 19.95 4.73 11.50
N LEU A 9 20.27 4.82 10.22
CA LEU A 9 19.87 3.84 9.21
C LEU A 9 20.60 2.51 9.39
N LEU A 10 21.87 2.51 9.75
CA LEU A 10 22.66 1.28 10.02
C LEU A 10 22.24 0.60 11.33
N ALA A 11 21.89 1.36 12.37
CA ALA A 11 21.39 0.81 13.61
C ALA A 11 20.02 0.15 13.47
N ALA A 12 19.14 0.75 12.64
CA ALA A 12 17.80 0.21 12.35
C ALA A 12 17.84 -1.02 11.44
N ALA A 13 18.81 -1.11 10.53
CA ALA A 13 19.00 -2.28 9.67
C ALA A 13 19.51 -3.51 10.42
N GLY A 14 19.95 -3.38 11.69
CA GLY A 14 20.56 -4.44 12.50
C GLY A 14 21.71 -5.13 11.77
N ALA A 15 22.80 -5.49 12.42
CA ALA A 15 23.99 -6.07 11.80
C ALA A 15 23.63 -7.19 10.79
N ALA A 16 23.34 -6.79 9.54
CA ALA A 16 23.22 -7.70 8.42
C ALA A 16 24.62 -8.03 7.93
N PRO A 17 24.86 -9.24 7.39
CA PRO A 17 26.12 -9.56 6.75
C PRO A 17 26.36 -8.57 5.62
N ALA A 18 27.47 -7.86 5.71
CA ALA A 18 28.09 -6.99 4.70
C ALA A 18 27.15 -6.40 3.64
N ALA A 19 26.64 -5.21 3.89
CA ALA A 19 26.20 -4.33 2.81
C ALA A 19 27.36 -4.23 1.82
N SER A 20 27.13 -4.58 0.56
CA SER A 20 28.13 -4.32 -0.49
C SER A 20 28.55 -2.85 -0.42
N PRO A 21 29.84 -2.53 -0.39
CA PRO A 21 30.32 -1.16 -0.27
C PRO A 21 30.16 -0.41 -1.60
N GLY A 22 28.93 -0.11 -2.00
CA GLY A 22 28.65 0.98 -2.90
C GLY A 22 28.75 2.25 -2.09
N ALA A 23 29.48 3.25 -2.56
CA ALA A 23 29.57 4.53 -1.87
C ALA A 23 28.15 5.04 -1.56
N PRO A 24 27.78 5.26 -0.30
CA PRO A 24 26.40 5.62 0.06
C PRO A 24 25.99 6.99 -0.48
N PHE A 25 26.91 7.76 -1.01
CA PHE A 25 26.69 9.09 -1.55
C PHE A 25 27.15 9.19 -3.01
N ASP A 26 26.24 9.49 -3.90
CA ASP A 26 26.53 9.83 -5.29
C ASP A 26 26.72 11.35 -5.41
N ALA A 27 27.97 11.76 -5.62
CA ALA A 27 28.32 13.19 -5.71
C ALA A 27 27.77 13.86 -6.97
N LYS A 28 27.54 13.11 -8.05
CA LYS A 28 27.01 13.63 -9.32
C LYS A 28 25.53 13.97 -9.20
N GLU A 29 24.76 13.09 -8.55
CA GLU A 29 23.33 13.32 -8.32
C GLU A 29 23.04 14.09 -7.03
N GLY A 30 24.01 14.19 -6.11
CA GLY A 30 23.84 14.78 -4.78
C GLY A 30 22.90 13.95 -3.91
N ALA A 31 22.83 12.64 -4.13
CA ALA A 31 21.95 11.71 -3.45
C ALA A 31 22.73 10.76 -2.54
N PHE A 32 22.15 10.46 -1.39
CA PHE A 32 22.63 9.43 -0.47
C PHE A 32 21.67 8.23 -0.53
N LYS A 33 22.16 7.04 -0.90
CA LYS A 33 21.35 5.83 -1.05
C LYS A 33 21.78 4.74 -0.07
N VAL A 34 20.82 4.16 0.63
CA VAL A 34 20.98 2.96 1.45
C VAL A 34 20.27 1.81 0.75
N SER A 35 20.97 0.69 0.61
CA SER A 35 20.43 -0.54 0.02
C SER A 35 20.50 -1.67 1.03
N VAL A 36 19.39 -2.41 1.16
CA VAL A 36 19.24 -3.56 2.06
C VAL A 36 18.85 -4.79 1.24
N PRO A 37 19.84 -5.62 0.86
CA PRO A 37 19.55 -6.85 0.13
C PRO A 37 18.70 -7.81 0.97
N ARG A 38 17.68 -8.42 0.34
CA ARG A 38 16.81 -9.44 0.95
C ARG A 38 17.41 -10.84 0.77
N GLY A 39 18.64 -11.02 1.32
CA GLY A 39 19.31 -12.32 1.35
C GLY A 39 18.64 -13.35 2.28
N ASP A 40 17.68 -12.93 3.07
CA ASP A 40 16.81 -13.76 3.92
C ASP A 40 15.72 -14.49 3.12
N LEU A 41 15.45 -14.06 1.88
CA LEU A 41 14.42 -14.65 1.01
C LEU A 41 15.00 -15.71 0.09
N SER A 42 14.26 -16.79 -0.08
CA SER A 42 14.51 -17.81 -1.11
C SER A 42 13.36 -17.80 -2.10
N VAL A 43 13.47 -16.98 -3.13
CA VAL A 43 12.44 -16.76 -4.15
C VAL A 43 12.85 -17.38 -5.46
N THR A 44 11.92 -18.04 -6.13
CA THR A 44 12.07 -18.49 -7.53
C THR A 44 11.00 -17.83 -8.39
N ALA A 45 11.32 -17.49 -9.64
CA ALA A 45 10.34 -17.09 -10.64
C ALA A 45 10.49 -17.98 -11.87
N ALA A 46 9.41 -18.65 -12.28
CA ALA A 46 9.43 -19.63 -13.37
C ALA A 46 10.56 -20.68 -13.25
N GLY A 47 10.86 -21.11 -12.02
CA GLY A 47 11.92 -22.07 -11.71
C GLY A 47 13.34 -21.48 -11.59
N VAL A 48 13.53 -20.20 -11.86
CA VAL A 48 14.81 -19.49 -11.73
C VAL A 48 14.93 -18.92 -10.32
N LYS A 49 16.02 -19.26 -9.61
CA LYS A 49 16.31 -18.67 -8.30
C LYS A 49 16.70 -17.20 -8.45
N LEU A 50 15.95 -16.32 -7.79
CA LEU A 50 16.25 -14.90 -7.75
C LEU A 50 17.30 -14.58 -6.69
N THR A 51 18.10 -13.57 -6.97
CA THR A 51 19.16 -13.06 -6.07
C THR A 51 18.96 -11.56 -5.84
N PRO A 52 19.55 -10.96 -4.79
CA PRO A 52 19.40 -9.52 -4.53
C PRO A 52 19.67 -8.61 -5.73
N PRO A 53 20.72 -8.83 -6.56
CA PRO A 53 20.95 -8.03 -7.77
C PRO A 53 19.86 -8.17 -8.85
N MET A 54 19.01 -9.20 -8.77
CA MET A 54 17.89 -9.41 -9.69
C MET A 54 16.59 -8.76 -9.20
N GLY A 55 16.68 -7.70 -8.38
CA GLY A 55 15.52 -6.94 -7.88
C GLY A 55 15.12 -7.24 -6.44
N LEU A 56 15.77 -8.19 -5.74
CA LEU A 56 15.46 -8.49 -4.34
C LEU A 56 16.27 -7.61 -3.38
N THR A 57 16.26 -6.30 -3.59
CA THR A 57 16.98 -5.34 -2.73
C THR A 57 16.07 -4.16 -2.40
N SER A 58 15.71 -4.00 -1.13
CA SER A 58 15.05 -2.79 -0.65
C SER A 58 16.06 -1.64 -0.61
N TRP A 59 15.60 -0.42 -0.90
CA TRP A 59 16.49 0.74 -0.86
C TRP A 59 15.72 2.03 -0.51
N ALA A 60 16.44 3.02 -0.01
CA ALA A 60 15.95 4.39 0.14
C ALA A 60 17.06 5.39 -0.23
N ALA A 61 16.70 6.40 -1.01
CA ALA A 61 17.61 7.47 -1.44
C ALA A 61 17.11 8.81 -0.93
N PHE A 62 18.05 9.63 -0.43
CA PHE A 62 17.78 10.93 0.16
C PHE A 62 18.53 12.00 -0.64
N LYS A 63 17.84 13.10 -0.96
CA LYS A 63 18.40 14.22 -1.70
C LYS A 63 17.97 15.54 -1.09
N LYS A 64 18.92 16.49 -0.94
CA LYS A 64 18.59 17.87 -0.56
C LYS A 64 17.82 18.57 -1.68
N ALA A 65 16.72 19.21 -1.34
CA ALA A 65 15.86 19.97 -2.24
C ALA A 65 15.49 21.31 -1.55
N GLY A 66 16.27 22.34 -1.81
CA GLY A 66 16.13 23.61 -1.10
C GLY A 66 16.41 23.46 0.39
N GLY A 67 15.48 23.93 1.24
CA GLY A 67 15.57 23.82 2.71
C GLY A 67 15.16 22.48 3.30
N HIS A 68 14.72 21.53 2.46
CA HIS A 68 14.20 20.22 2.87
C HIS A 68 15.04 19.05 2.32
N THR A 69 14.72 17.87 2.75
CA THR A 69 15.21 16.62 2.16
C THR A 69 14.02 15.89 1.54
N VAL A 70 14.23 15.33 0.34
CA VAL A 70 13.30 14.40 -0.30
C VAL A 70 13.84 12.99 -0.09
N VAL A 71 12.96 12.04 0.23
CA VAL A 71 13.26 10.63 0.23
C VAL A 71 12.39 9.92 -0.81
N MET A 72 12.99 8.96 -1.51
CA MET A 72 12.31 7.95 -2.32
C MET A 72 12.89 6.59 -2.00
N GLY A 73 12.05 5.56 -2.00
CA GLY A 73 12.50 4.20 -1.73
C GLY A 73 11.62 3.16 -2.39
N ASP A 74 12.12 1.94 -2.38
CA ASP A 74 11.42 0.74 -2.81
C ASP A 74 11.70 -0.38 -1.82
N THR A 75 10.66 -1.07 -1.39
CA THR A 75 10.74 -2.13 -0.39
C THR A 75 10.30 -3.45 -0.99
N VAL A 76 11.09 -4.50 -0.77
CA VAL A 76 10.78 -5.87 -1.19
C VAL A 76 10.12 -6.60 -0.04
N LEU A 77 8.90 -7.05 -0.22
CA LEU A 77 8.02 -7.55 0.83
C LEU A 77 7.39 -8.90 0.43
N LEU A 78 7.29 -9.81 1.37
CA LEU A 78 6.34 -10.93 1.23
C LEU A 78 4.90 -10.41 1.40
N GLU A 79 3.90 -11.15 0.92
CA GLU A 79 2.49 -10.73 0.99
C GLU A 79 2.03 -10.41 2.43
N ASP A 80 2.46 -11.21 3.41
CA ASP A 80 2.17 -11.01 4.83
C ASP A 80 2.88 -9.78 5.45
N GLN A 81 3.93 -9.27 4.80
CA GLN A 81 4.67 -8.09 5.24
C GLN A 81 4.10 -6.77 4.73
N VAL A 82 3.37 -6.77 3.60
CA VAL A 82 2.94 -5.56 2.89
C VAL A 82 2.20 -4.61 3.82
N ASN A 83 1.11 -5.04 4.39
CA ASN A 83 0.22 -4.17 5.16
C ASN A 83 0.79 -3.74 6.53
N PRO A 84 1.46 -4.60 7.30
CA PRO A 84 2.18 -4.16 8.50
C PRO A 84 3.28 -3.13 8.22
N VAL A 85 4.05 -3.29 7.14
CA VAL A 85 5.10 -2.35 6.74
C VAL A 85 4.51 -1.04 6.22
N MET A 86 3.44 -1.11 5.43
CA MET A 86 2.69 0.07 4.96
C MET A 86 2.18 0.91 6.12
N SER A 87 1.58 0.28 7.14
CA SER A 87 1.11 0.99 8.32
C SER A 87 2.24 1.73 9.02
N VAL A 88 3.40 1.09 9.21
CA VAL A 88 4.57 1.76 9.80
C VAL A 88 5.05 2.96 8.97
N ALA A 89 5.06 2.86 7.64
CA ALA A 89 5.42 3.97 6.77
C ALA A 89 4.46 5.15 6.96
N LEU A 90 3.16 4.92 6.86
CA LEU A 90 2.10 5.93 7.00
C LEU A 90 2.07 6.58 8.40
N ASP A 91 2.25 5.79 9.46
CA ASP A 91 2.24 6.26 10.86
C ASP A 91 3.46 7.12 11.20
N ASN A 92 4.55 6.98 10.43
CA ASN A 92 5.76 7.77 10.60
C ASN A 92 5.93 8.88 9.56
N GLY A 93 4.86 9.25 8.86
CA GLY A 93 4.82 10.41 7.97
C GLY A 93 5.47 10.19 6.61
N LEU A 94 5.77 8.94 6.23
CA LEU A 94 6.12 8.61 4.86
C LEU A 94 4.84 8.46 4.02
N GLU A 95 4.99 8.73 2.74
CA GLU A 95 4.00 8.45 1.71
C GLU A 95 4.21 7.05 1.15
N VAL A 96 3.12 6.35 0.81
CA VAL A 96 3.16 5.15 -0.01
C VAL A 96 2.56 5.49 -1.37
N THR A 97 3.36 5.35 -2.42
CA THR A 97 3.02 5.88 -3.75
C THR A 97 2.70 4.81 -4.78
N ALA A 98 3.14 3.58 -4.56
CA ALA A 98 2.81 2.44 -5.41
C ALA A 98 2.93 1.12 -4.63
N LEU A 99 2.15 0.13 -5.05
CA LEU A 99 2.24 -1.25 -4.59
C LEU A 99 1.98 -2.17 -5.79
N HIS A 100 2.97 -2.98 -6.15
CA HIS A 100 2.92 -3.84 -7.34
C HIS A 100 3.84 -5.07 -7.21
N ASN A 101 3.76 -5.98 -8.15
CA ASN A 101 4.69 -7.10 -8.33
C ASN A 101 5.72 -6.79 -9.43
N HIS A 102 6.89 -7.43 -9.38
CA HIS A 102 7.89 -7.40 -10.46
C HIS A 102 7.86 -8.66 -11.32
N PHE A 103 7.35 -9.76 -10.76
CA PHE A 103 7.42 -11.06 -11.40
C PHE A 103 6.04 -11.70 -11.53
N PHE A 104 5.90 -12.58 -12.51
CA PHE A 104 4.88 -13.61 -12.51
C PHE A 104 5.52 -14.94 -12.11
N TRP A 105 4.69 -15.85 -11.55
CA TRP A 105 5.08 -17.21 -11.15
C TRP A 105 6.21 -17.26 -10.09
N ASP A 106 6.32 -16.23 -9.29
CA ASP A 106 7.25 -16.19 -8.16
C ASP A 106 6.70 -16.96 -6.95
N THR A 107 7.60 -17.65 -6.26
CA THR A 107 7.29 -18.43 -5.06
C THR A 107 8.45 -18.33 -4.05
N PRO A 108 8.20 -17.91 -2.80
CA PRO A 108 6.99 -17.21 -2.36
C PRO A 108 6.76 -15.90 -3.14
N LYS A 109 5.51 -15.44 -3.19
CA LYS A 109 5.20 -14.20 -3.87
C LYS A 109 5.83 -13.01 -3.19
N VAL A 110 6.45 -12.13 -3.98
CA VAL A 110 7.04 -10.88 -3.50
C VAL A 110 6.34 -9.67 -4.11
N MET A 111 6.14 -8.66 -3.29
CA MET A 111 5.55 -7.39 -3.66
C MET A 111 6.57 -6.27 -3.49
N PHE A 112 6.38 -5.20 -4.24
CA PHE A 112 7.23 -4.02 -4.24
C PHE A 112 6.38 -2.82 -3.86
N MET A 113 6.82 -2.12 -2.80
CA MET A 113 6.10 -0.96 -2.29
C MET A 113 7.01 0.26 -2.30
N HIS A 114 6.62 1.26 -3.09
CA HIS A 114 7.35 2.53 -3.13
C HIS A 114 6.94 3.42 -1.97
N ILE A 115 7.95 4.00 -1.32
CA ILE A 115 7.80 4.98 -0.26
C ILE A 115 8.43 6.30 -0.67
N GLY A 116 7.88 7.41 -0.17
CA GLY A 116 8.38 8.74 -0.44
C GLY A 116 8.16 9.69 0.73
N GLY A 117 8.58 10.93 0.53
CA GLY A 117 8.33 12.01 1.48
C GLY A 117 9.28 13.18 1.33
N MET A 118 8.88 14.31 1.89
CA MET A 118 9.70 15.53 1.93
C MET A 118 9.62 16.17 3.32
N GLY A 119 10.75 16.56 3.89
CA GLY A 119 10.77 17.17 5.22
C GLY A 119 12.15 17.24 5.85
N ASP A 120 12.17 17.14 7.18
CA ASP A 120 13.41 17.10 7.96
C ASP A 120 14.17 15.80 7.70
N GLU A 121 15.49 15.92 7.50
CA GLU A 121 16.36 14.77 7.16
C GLU A 121 16.36 13.69 8.24
N ALA A 122 16.45 14.09 9.51
CA ALA A 122 16.53 13.15 10.61
C ALA A 122 15.19 12.42 10.83
N ALA A 123 14.07 13.14 10.66
CA ALA A 123 12.74 12.57 10.74
C ALA A 123 12.50 11.54 9.63
N LEU A 124 12.84 11.86 8.38
CA LEU A 124 12.73 10.95 7.25
C LEU A 124 13.63 9.72 7.40
N ALA A 125 14.87 9.90 7.85
CA ALA A 125 15.80 8.79 8.10
C ALA A 125 15.28 7.87 9.22
N SER A 126 14.74 8.43 10.30
CA SER A 126 14.11 7.65 11.37
C SER A 126 12.90 6.85 10.88
N ALA A 127 12.04 7.47 10.07
CA ALA A 127 10.87 6.81 9.50
C ALA A 127 11.26 5.63 8.58
N VAL A 128 12.22 5.82 7.68
CA VAL A 128 12.77 4.76 6.82
C VAL A 128 13.41 3.65 7.66
N GLY A 129 14.14 4.02 8.71
CA GLY A 129 14.73 3.05 9.63
C GLY A 129 13.68 2.14 10.29
N LYS A 130 12.55 2.70 10.72
CA LYS A 130 11.41 1.93 11.27
C LYS A 130 10.77 1.01 10.23
N VAL A 131 10.66 1.45 8.98
CA VAL A 131 10.18 0.61 7.86
C VAL A 131 11.10 -0.59 7.67
N PHE A 132 12.40 -0.40 7.58
CA PHE A 132 13.37 -1.50 7.42
C PHE A 132 13.40 -2.42 8.65
N ALA A 133 13.27 -1.88 9.86
CA ALA A 133 13.14 -2.68 11.07
C ALA A 133 11.88 -3.55 11.03
N LYS A 134 10.73 -3.00 10.58
CA LYS A 134 9.49 -3.78 10.48
C LYS A 134 9.60 -4.90 9.44
N ILE A 135 10.26 -4.66 8.30
CA ILE A 135 10.55 -5.71 7.31
C ILE A 135 11.32 -6.86 7.96
N LYS A 136 12.36 -6.54 8.74
CA LYS A 136 13.17 -7.53 9.44
C LYS A 136 12.36 -8.29 10.50
N ASP A 137 11.57 -7.60 11.31
CA ASP A 137 10.79 -8.19 12.39
C ASP A 137 9.71 -9.16 11.88
N THR A 138 9.19 -8.91 10.68
CA THR A 138 8.18 -9.76 10.02
C THR A 138 8.79 -10.81 9.07
N SER A 139 10.11 -10.89 8.94
CA SER A 139 10.80 -11.89 8.12
C SER A 139 10.58 -13.31 8.62
N GLY A 140 10.59 -14.28 7.71
CA GLY A 140 10.44 -15.70 8.02
C GLY A 140 8.98 -16.15 8.20
N GLY A 141 8.03 -15.49 7.53
CA GLY A 141 6.61 -15.86 7.57
C GLY A 141 5.93 -15.55 8.91
N LYS A 142 6.40 -14.51 9.59
CA LYS A 142 5.84 -14.06 10.89
C LYS A 142 4.70 -13.06 10.75
N GLY A 143 4.37 -12.66 9.53
CA GLY A 143 3.21 -11.84 9.26
C GLY A 143 1.91 -12.65 9.40
N GLU A 144 0.84 -11.99 9.83
CA GLU A 144 -0.47 -12.62 9.89
C GLU A 144 -1.12 -12.60 8.52
N VAL A 145 -1.55 -13.77 8.06
CA VAL A 145 -2.38 -13.91 6.85
C VAL A 145 -3.83 -14.01 7.29
N PRO A 146 -4.69 -13.02 6.96
CA PRO A 146 -6.09 -13.07 7.31
C PRO A 146 -6.79 -14.29 6.69
N HIS A 147 -7.64 -14.95 7.45
CA HIS A 147 -8.42 -16.08 6.97
C HIS A 147 -9.89 -15.96 7.41
N ALA A 148 -10.81 -16.26 6.53
CA ALA A 148 -12.23 -16.40 6.85
C ALA A 148 -12.81 -17.56 6.07
N ASP A 149 -13.65 -18.35 6.73
CA ASP A 149 -14.47 -19.41 6.09
C ASP A 149 -15.84 -18.81 5.78
N ILE A 150 -15.96 -18.17 4.62
CA ILE A 150 -17.18 -17.52 4.15
C ILE A 150 -17.51 -18.02 2.75
N ASP A 151 -18.71 -18.59 2.61
CA ASP A 151 -19.30 -18.89 1.31
C ASP A 151 -20.24 -17.72 0.92
N PRO A 152 -19.90 -16.91 -0.09
CA PRO A 152 -20.73 -15.79 -0.50
C PRO A 152 -22.17 -16.18 -0.84
N ALA A 153 -22.40 -17.37 -1.40
CA ALA A 153 -23.74 -17.84 -1.75
C ALA A 153 -24.66 -18.03 -0.52
N ARG A 154 -24.07 -18.15 0.67
CA ARG A 154 -24.78 -18.31 1.95
C ARG A 154 -24.77 -17.08 2.83
N SER A 155 -24.51 -15.91 2.26
CA SER A 155 -24.48 -14.65 3.00
C SER A 155 -25.82 -14.35 3.66
N THR A 156 -25.73 -13.86 4.91
CA THR A 156 -26.88 -13.48 5.76
C THR A 156 -26.77 -12.04 6.28
N LEU A 157 -25.79 -11.26 5.78
CA LEU A 157 -25.62 -9.85 6.13
C LEU A 157 -26.88 -9.02 5.81
N ASP A 158 -27.12 -7.99 6.59
CA ASP A 158 -28.24 -7.05 6.37
C ASP A 158 -27.79 -5.89 5.48
N PRO A 159 -28.23 -5.82 4.21
CA PRO A 159 -27.89 -4.73 3.30
C PRO A 159 -28.24 -3.33 3.82
N LYS A 160 -29.36 -3.21 4.58
CA LYS A 160 -29.82 -1.92 5.10
C LYS A 160 -28.89 -1.32 6.12
N LYS A 161 -28.18 -2.14 6.90
CA LYS A 161 -27.15 -1.68 7.83
C LYS A 161 -25.98 -1.06 7.09
N ILE A 162 -25.56 -1.71 5.99
CA ILE A 162 -24.47 -1.19 5.15
C ILE A 162 -24.92 0.10 4.45
N ASP A 163 -26.13 0.14 3.88
CA ASP A 163 -26.73 1.33 3.26
C ASP A 163 -26.71 2.53 4.22
N ALA A 164 -27.16 2.30 5.47
CA ALA A 164 -27.23 3.34 6.48
C ALA A 164 -25.85 3.91 6.83
N ILE A 165 -24.81 3.09 6.89
CA ILE A 165 -23.44 3.50 7.18
C ILE A 165 -22.83 4.24 5.99
N LEU A 166 -22.93 3.64 4.79
CA LEU A 166 -22.33 4.19 3.58
C LEU A 166 -23.08 5.43 3.06
N GLY A 167 -24.33 5.64 3.48
CA GLY A 167 -25.18 6.72 3.00
C GLY A 167 -25.61 6.54 1.55
N LYS A 168 -25.64 5.30 1.07
CA LYS A 168 -25.98 4.94 -0.30
C LYS A 168 -26.54 3.53 -0.36
N THR A 169 -27.62 3.36 -1.11
CA THR A 169 -28.20 2.04 -1.37
C THR A 169 -27.37 1.30 -2.41
N GLY A 170 -26.99 0.07 -2.06
CA GLY A 170 -26.34 -0.87 -2.95
C GLY A 170 -27.29 -1.96 -3.46
N ASP A 171 -26.75 -2.84 -4.30
CA ASP A 171 -27.45 -3.99 -4.84
C ASP A 171 -27.02 -5.25 -4.09
N PHE A 172 -28.03 -6.08 -3.68
CA PHE A 172 -27.75 -7.39 -3.10
C PHE A 172 -28.20 -8.49 -4.08
N LYS A 173 -27.24 -9.24 -4.59
CA LYS A 173 -27.48 -10.29 -5.57
C LYS A 173 -26.53 -11.48 -5.37
N ASN A 174 -27.06 -12.69 -5.43
CA ASN A 174 -26.28 -13.92 -5.30
C ASN A 174 -25.41 -13.98 -4.03
N GLY A 175 -25.93 -13.44 -2.91
CA GLY A 175 -25.22 -13.41 -1.64
C GLY A 175 -24.15 -12.32 -1.50
N VAL A 176 -24.00 -11.45 -2.50
CA VAL A 176 -23.06 -10.34 -2.46
C VAL A 176 -23.82 -9.01 -2.47
N TYR A 177 -23.56 -8.17 -1.49
CA TYR A 177 -23.95 -6.77 -1.48
C TYR A 177 -22.89 -5.93 -2.17
N LYS A 178 -23.28 -5.05 -3.11
CA LYS A 178 -22.35 -4.17 -3.80
C LYS A 178 -22.85 -2.74 -3.84
N ALA A 179 -22.04 -1.80 -3.35
CA ALA A 179 -22.24 -0.36 -3.49
C ALA A 179 -21.19 0.25 -4.42
N THR A 180 -21.60 1.24 -5.24
CA THR A 180 -20.70 1.90 -6.20
C THR A 180 -20.84 3.42 -6.10
N PHE A 181 -19.71 4.13 -6.02
CA PHE A 181 -19.60 5.57 -5.89
C PHE A 181 -18.83 6.09 -7.11
N GLY A 182 -19.53 6.74 -8.05
CA GLY A 182 -18.93 7.31 -9.24
C GLY A 182 -18.05 8.52 -8.91
N ARG A 183 -16.99 8.67 -9.69
CA ARG A 183 -16.16 9.87 -9.76
C ARG A 183 -16.04 10.30 -11.21
N GLU A 184 -15.51 11.48 -11.44
CA GLU A 184 -15.34 12.03 -12.79
C GLU A 184 -13.94 12.58 -12.97
N THR A 185 -13.43 12.41 -14.17
CA THR A 185 -12.22 13.05 -14.69
C THR A 185 -12.40 13.32 -16.17
N LYS A 186 -11.40 13.89 -16.82
CA LYS A 186 -11.40 14.10 -18.28
C LYS A 186 -10.20 13.43 -18.91
N MET A 187 -10.40 12.75 -20.01
CA MET A 187 -9.35 12.19 -20.86
C MET A 187 -9.57 12.63 -22.30
N HIS A 188 -8.55 13.20 -22.93
CA HIS A 188 -8.64 13.78 -24.28
C HIS A 188 -9.75 14.84 -24.43
N GLY A 189 -10.09 15.56 -23.34
CA GLY A 189 -11.16 16.55 -23.31
C GLY A 189 -12.56 16.00 -23.02
N GLU A 190 -12.75 14.68 -23.06
CA GLU A 190 -14.02 14.00 -22.81
C GLU A 190 -14.18 13.59 -21.35
N ALA A 191 -15.41 13.67 -20.81
CA ALA A 191 -15.72 13.26 -19.45
C ALA A 191 -15.68 11.74 -19.31
N MET A 192 -14.92 11.26 -18.32
CA MET A 192 -14.86 9.87 -17.92
C MET A 192 -15.48 9.72 -16.54
N GLY A 193 -16.47 8.87 -16.42
CA GLY A 193 -17.23 8.71 -15.18
C GLY A 193 -17.47 7.25 -14.81
N ASN A 194 -18.49 7.04 -13.99
CA ASN A 194 -18.84 5.75 -13.41
C ASN A 194 -18.90 4.60 -14.41
N THR A 195 -19.58 4.79 -15.55
CA THR A 195 -19.73 3.75 -16.58
C THR A 195 -18.41 3.42 -17.28
N MET A 196 -17.46 4.36 -17.26
CA MET A 196 -16.11 4.17 -17.79
C MET A 196 -15.12 3.63 -16.75
N GLY A 197 -15.62 3.13 -15.60
CA GLY A 197 -14.79 2.55 -14.55
C GLY A 197 -14.13 3.57 -13.62
N VAL A 198 -14.52 4.85 -13.68
CA VAL A 198 -14.05 5.87 -12.73
C VAL A 198 -14.98 5.87 -11.53
N ASN A 199 -14.80 4.90 -10.65
CA ASN A 199 -15.64 4.72 -9.48
C ASN A 199 -14.92 3.98 -8.35
N THR A 200 -15.40 4.20 -7.13
CA THR A 200 -15.15 3.31 -6.00
C THR A 200 -16.28 2.31 -5.92
N TRP A 201 -15.96 1.04 -5.79
CA TRP A 201 -16.96 0.02 -5.47
C TRP A 201 -16.52 -0.84 -4.29
N ALA A 202 -17.49 -1.32 -3.52
CA ALA A 202 -17.31 -2.21 -2.39
C ALA A 202 -18.29 -3.36 -2.46
N ALA A 203 -17.79 -4.59 -2.41
CA ALA A 203 -18.54 -5.83 -2.41
C ALA A 203 -18.40 -6.53 -1.05
N PHE A 204 -19.52 -6.82 -0.38
CA PHE A 204 -19.56 -7.49 0.91
C PHE A 204 -20.22 -8.86 0.78
N ALA A 205 -19.69 -9.84 1.52
CA ALA A 205 -20.28 -11.17 1.67
C ALA A 205 -20.05 -11.69 3.09
N GLY A 206 -20.92 -12.61 3.55
CA GLY A 206 -20.85 -13.23 4.87
C GLY A 206 -22.04 -12.90 5.76
N SER A 207 -21.80 -12.71 7.05
CA SER A 207 -22.80 -12.30 8.04
C SER A 207 -22.46 -10.90 8.59
N ASP A 208 -23.37 -10.31 9.39
CA ASP A 208 -23.12 -9.02 10.03
C ASP A 208 -21.87 -9.01 10.92
N ASP A 209 -21.60 -10.11 11.60
CA ASP A 209 -20.50 -10.24 12.54
C ASP A 209 -19.21 -10.76 11.91
N ASN A 210 -19.31 -11.51 10.80
CA ASN A 210 -18.17 -12.09 10.09
C ASN A 210 -18.38 -11.95 8.57
N ALA A 211 -17.82 -10.94 8.01
CA ALA A 211 -17.91 -10.57 6.60
C ALA A 211 -16.54 -10.33 5.99
N VAL A 212 -16.51 -10.41 4.68
CA VAL A 212 -15.41 -9.89 3.85
C VAL A 212 -15.87 -8.65 3.11
N VAL A 213 -14.94 -7.75 2.81
CA VAL A 213 -15.10 -6.70 1.83
C VAL A 213 -13.97 -6.76 0.82
N ASP A 214 -14.33 -6.67 -0.45
CA ASP A 214 -13.44 -6.54 -1.60
C ASP A 214 -13.82 -5.28 -2.37
N GLY A 215 -12.87 -4.63 -3.00
CA GLY A 215 -13.19 -3.45 -3.78
C GLY A 215 -12.05 -2.80 -4.54
N ASP A 216 -12.46 -1.77 -5.24
CA ASP A 216 -11.56 -0.85 -5.93
C ASP A 216 -11.93 0.58 -5.51
N PHE A 217 -10.95 1.37 -5.13
CA PHE A 217 -11.14 2.72 -4.60
C PHE A 217 -10.54 3.74 -5.55
N ALA A 218 -11.38 4.59 -6.15
CA ALA A 218 -10.97 5.69 -7.02
C ALA A 218 -10.73 6.95 -6.19
N MET A 219 -9.58 7.59 -6.36
CA MET A 219 -9.22 8.82 -5.64
C MET A 219 -8.38 9.75 -6.50
N LEU A 220 -8.46 11.04 -6.23
CA LEU A 220 -7.49 11.98 -6.78
C LEU A 220 -6.11 11.75 -6.16
N GLU A 221 -5.04 12.03 -6.91
CA GLU A 221 -3.66 11.83 -6.45
C GLU A 221 -3.39 12.43 -5.05
N PRO A 222 -3.85 13.67 -4.70
CA PRO A 222 -3.65 14.22 -3.35
C PRO A 222 -4.39 13.50 -2.23
N GLU A 223 -5.43 12.70 -2.56
CA GLU A 223 -6.25 11.99 -1.58
C GLU A 223 -5.65 10.64 -1.15
N LEU A 224 -4.68 10.10 -1.93
CA LEU A 224 -4.14 8.76 -1.76
C LEU A 224 -3.70 8.48 -0.32
N GLN A 225 -2.91 9.35 0.28
CA GLN A 225 -2.38 9.10 1.63
C GLN A 225 -3.46 9.10 2.70
N GLY A 226 -4.49 9.94 2.54
CA GLY A 226 -5.66 9.97 3.42
C GLY A 226 -6.48 8.69 3.33
N VAL A 227 -6.73 8.21 2.12
CA VAL A 227 -7.46 6.96 1.86
C VAL A 227 -6.69 5.76 2.43
N LEU A 228 -5.38 5.65 2.17
CA LEU A 228 -4.55 4.58 2.72
C LEU A 228 -4.60 4.55 4.25
N LYS A 229 -4.45 5.71 4.92
CA LYS A 229 -4.53 5.80 6.39
C LYS A 229 -5.90 5.39 6.92
N ALA A 230 -6.98 5.82 6.27
CA ALA A 230 -8.34 5.48 6.69
C ALA A 230 -8.62 3.98 6.58
N LEU A 231 -8.25 3.35 5.46
CA LEU A 231 -8.44 1.92 5.24
C LEU A 231 -7.56 1.08 6.18
N ARG A 232 -6.25 1.40 6.29
CA ARG A 232 -5.34 0.70 7.19
C ARG A 232 -5.74 0.85 8.66
N GLY A 233 -6.17 2.05 9.07
CA GLY A 233 -6.68 2.31 10.41
C GLY A 233 -7.96 1.54 10.76
N ALA A 234 -8.70 1.05 9.76
CA ALA A 234 -9.86 0.18 9.91
C ALA A 234 -9.52 -1.32 9.78
N GLY A 235 -8.25 -1.69 9.66
CA GLY A 235 -7.82 -3.08 9.46
C GLY A 235 -8.06 -3.62 8.05
N ILE A 236 -8.42 -2.75 7.09
CA ILE A 236 -8.61 -3.13 5.68
C ILE A 236 -7.24 -3.14 4.99
N ASN A 237 -6.91 -4.25 4.35
CA ASN A 237 -5.64 -4.46 3.67
C ASN A 237 -5.64 -3.85 2.27
N ILE A 238 -4.53 -3.23 1.90
CA ILE A 238 -4.27 -2.73 0.56
C ILE A 238 -3.58 -3.83 -0.24
N VAL A 239 -4.06 -4.06 -1.45
CA VAL A 239 -3.62 -5.16 -2.33
C VAL A 239 -2.79 -4.65 -3.51
N ALA A 240 -3.17 -3.52 -4.10
CA ALA A 240 -2.46 -2.88 -5.19
C ALA A 240 -2.77 -1.38 -5.21
N ILE A 241 -1.85 -0.58 -5.75
CA ILE A 241 -2.07 0.83 -6.09
C ILE A 241 -1.72 0.96 -7.57
N HIS A 242 -2.67 1.41 -8.39
CA HIS A 242 -2.57 1.36 -9.85
C HIS A 242 -3.33 2.50 -10.53
N GLN A 243 -3.37 2.46 -11.85
CA GLN A 243 -4.04 3.42 -12.72
C GLN A 243 -4.94 2.67 -13.69
N HIS A 244 -6.11 3.24 -14.02
CA HIS A 244 -6.96 2.74 -15.10
C HIS A 244 -6.66 3.41 -16.43
N MET A 245 -6.10 4.61 -16.41
CA MET A 245 -5.85 5.42 -17.60
C MET A 245 -4.58 6.25 -17.45
N SER A 246 -4.19 6.94 -18.50
CA SER A 246 -3.08 7.88 -18.51
C SER A 246 -3.45 9.14 -19.27
N GLY A 247 -2.95 10.31 -18.80
CA GLY A 247 -3.21 11.60 -19.44
C GLY A 247 -4.54 12.24 -19.05
N GLU A 248 -5.22 11.71 -18.05
CA GLU A 248 -6.42 12.30 -17.46
C GLU A 248 -6.10 13.50 -16.58
N SER A 249 -7.08 14.42 -16.46
CA SER A 249 -7.01 15.59 -15.61
C SER A 249 -8.38 15.91 -15.01
N PRO A 250 -8.50 15.97 -13.65
CA PRO A 250 -7.47 15.66 -12.67
C PRO A 250 -7.05 14.20 -12.71
N ARG A 251 -5.81 13.91 -12.25
CA ARG A 251 -5.28 12.55 -12.18
C ARG A 251 -6.03 11.72 -11.13
N VAL A 252 -6.45 10.53 -11.53
CA VAL A 252 -7.15 9.57 -10.68
C VAL A 252 -6.27 8.34 -10.49
N LEU A 253 -6.06 7.97 -9.23
CA LEU A 253 -5.42 6.72 -8.83
C LEU A 253 -6.48 5.75 -8.33
N PHE A 254 -6.13 4.48 -8.38
CA PHE A 254 -6.98 3.37 -7.96
C PHE A 254 -6.22 2.47 -7.01
N LEU A 255 -6.93 1.84 -6.08
CA LEU A 255 -6.34 0.80 -5.24
C LEU A 255 -7.33 -0.33 -5.00
N HIS A 256 -6.84 -1.55 -5.06
CA HIS A 256 -7.58 -2.71 -4.57
C HIS A 256 -7.37 -2.90 -3.09
N TYR A 257 -8.43 -3.32 -2.41
CA TYR A 257 -8.42 -3.55 -0.98
C TYR A 257 -9.20 -4.82 -0.60
N TRP A 258 -8.85 -5.40 0.54
CA TRP A 258 -9.48 -6.59 1.09
C TRP A 258 -9.56 -6.49 2.60
N GLY A 259 -10.72 -6.77 3.18
CA GLY A 259 -10.91 -6.73 4.63
C GLY A 259 -11.78 -7.88 5.14
N ILE A 260 -11.51 -8.33 6.36
CA ILE A 260 -12.31 -9.31 7.10
C ILE A 260 -12.69 -8.68 8.44
N GLY A 261 -13.98 -8.79 8.81
CA GLY A 261 -14.49 -8.23 10.07
C GLY A 261 -16.01 -8.15 10.08
N SER A 262 -16.59 -7.42 11.02
CA SER A 262 -18.03 -7.16 10.98
C SER A 262 -18.38 -6.18 9.85
N THR A 263 -19.57 -6.32 9.26
CA THR A 263 -20.06 -5.40 8.22
C THR A 263 -20.01 -3.94 8.71
N THR A 264 -20.35 -3.70 9.98
CA THR A 264 -20.30 -2.37 10.59
C THR A 264 -18.89 -1.79 10.61
N SER A 265 -17.89 -2.57 11.03
CA SER A 265 -16.50 -2.11 11.09
C SER A 265 -15.95 -1.81 9.71
N LEU A 266 -16.14 -2.72 8.75
CA LEU A 266 -15.68 -2.60 7.38
C LEU A 266 -16.34 -1.41 6.66
N ALA A 267 -17.68 -1.30 6.74
CA ALA A 267 -18.42 -0.20 6.13
C ALA A 267 -18.07 1.17 6.75
N THR A 268 -17.85 1.23 8.08
CA THR A 268 -17.41 2.46 8.76
C THR A 268 -16.01 2.88 8.31
N GLY A 269 -15.09 1.92 8.15
CA GLY A 269 -13.74 2.18 7.63
C GLY A 269 -13.77 2.75 6.21
N LEU A 270 -14.56 2.14 5.33
CA LEU A 270 -14.79 2.63 3.97
C LEU A 270 -15.44 4.02 3.95
N LYS A 271 -16.48 4.22 4.76
CA LYS A 271 -17.16 5.53 4.87
C LYS A 271 -16.18 6.63 5.28
N ARG A 272 -15.29 6.36 6.23
CA ARG A 272 -14.26 7.31 6.63
C ARG A 272 -13.31 7.66 5.48
N ALA A 273 -12.91 6.68 4.67
CA ALA A 273 -12.08 6.91 3.49
C ALA A 273 -12.82 7.75 2.45
N LEU A 274 -14.10 7.45 2.18
CA LEU A 274 -14.97 8.21 1.26
C LEU A 274 -15.19 9.65 1.73
N ASP A 275 -15.42 9.86 3.03
CA ASP A 275 -15.66 11.19 3.60
C ASP A 275 -14.41 12.08 3.60
N GLY A 276 -13.24 11.49 3.58
CA GLY A 276 -11.95 12.19 3.48
C GLY A 276 -11.62 12.68 2.08
N GLN A 277 -12.41 12.31 1.06
CA GLN A 277 -12.21 12.77 -0.31
C GLN A 277 -12.80 14.16 -0.54
N SER A 278 -12.20 14.92 -1.44
CA SER A 278 -12.77 16.17 -1.97
C SER A 278 -14.09 15.90 -2.69
N LYS A 279 -15.09 16.76 -2.42
CA LYS A 279 -16.40 16.70 -3.05
C LYS A 279 -16.35 17.25 -4.47
#